data_96b2df6f8e9a69a84473d97eecd18610
#
_entry.id   96b2df6f8e9a69a84473d97eecd18610
#
_cell.length_a   1.000
_cell.length_b   1.000
_cell.length_c   1.000
_cell.angle_alpha   90.00
_cell.angle_beta   90.00
_cell.angle_gamma   90.00
#
_symmetry.space_group_name_H-M   'P 1'
#
loop_
_entity.id
_entity.type
_entity.pdbx_description
1 polymer ?
#
loop_
_entity_poly.entity_id
_entity_poly.type
_entity_poly.pdbx_seq_one_letter_code
_entity_poly.pdbx_strand_id
1 'polypeptide(L)'
;MSNKKLEVIEFSKRLNNTNLSPLRSGNISVRTQIDGEDGFYITPSGIKYENLKEEDIVFLSNEKEYDFLKIFNSGLNPSSEWRFHQDIYKNKREAKAIVHAHSTHATAISTHRKPIPPFHYMIALMLSLIHISEPTRPYS
;
A
#
# COMPACT_ATOMS: atom_id res chain seq x y z
N MET A 1 -20.93 -10.07 5.50
CA MET A 1 -19.99 -9.17 4.79
C MET A 1 -18.67 -9.18 5.55
N SER A 2 -17.54 -9.35 4.86
CA SER A 2 -16.23 -9.32 5.51
C SER A 2 -15.95 -7.93 6.08
N ASN A 3 -15.38 -7.88 7.29
CA ASN A 3 -14.96 -6.62 7.90
C ASN A 3 -13.59 -6.20 7.33
N LYS A 4 -13.60 -5.28 6.39
CA LYS A 4 -12.41 -4.83 5.67
C LYS A 4 -11.33 -4.19 6.57
N LYS A 5 -11.71 -3.62 7.71
CA LYS A 5 -10.73 -3.12 8.69
C LYS A 5 -9.98 -4.27 9.34
N LEU A 6 -10.66 -5.34 9.70
CA LEU A 6 -10.03 -6.55 10.24
C LEU A 6 -9.12 -7.21 9.20
N GLU A 7 -9.49 -7.21 7.91
CA GLU A 7 -8.61 -7.69 6.84
C GLU A 7 -7.31 -6.87 6.78
N VAL A 8 -7.40 -5.54 6.80
CA VAL A 8 -6.19 -4.69 6.82
C VAL A 8 -5.31 -5.03 8.02
N ILE A 9 -5.88 -5.19 9.21
CA ILE A 9 -5.14 -5.54 10.43
C ILE A 9 -4.47 -6.90 10.31
N GLU A 10 -5.23 -7.92 9.90
CA GLU A 10 -4.73 -9.29 9.76
C GLU A 10 -3.55 -9.35 8.78
N PHE A 11 -3.74 -8.81 7.57
CA PHE A 11 -2.70 -8.85 6.55
C PHE A 11 -1.49 -7.99 6.90
N SER A 12 -1.66 -6.91 7.66
CA SER A 12 -0.53 -6.12 8.17
C SER A 12 0.33 -6.90 9.16
N LYS A 13 -0.30 -7.67 10.05
CA LYS A 13 0.42 -8.58 10.95
C LYS A 13 1.14 -9.68 10.17
N ARG A 14 0.48 -10.25 9.16
CA ARG A 14 1.11 -11.27 8.28
C ARG A 14 2.29 -10.70 7.51
N LEU A 15 2.17 -9.49 6.95
CA LEU A 15 3.25 -8.81 6.25
C LEU A 15 4.50 -8.65 7.13
N ASN A 16 4.29 -8.26 8.40
CA ASN A 16 5.38 -8.12 9.37
C ASN A 16 6.02 -9.48 9.70
N ASN A 17 5.21 -10.52 9.92
CA ASN A 17 5.67 -11.85 10.32
C ASN A 17 6.39 -12.62 9.20
N THR A 18 6.19 -12.25 7.94
CA THR A 18 6.84 -12.91 6.78
C THR A 18 8.16 -12.27 6.38
N ASN A 19 8.67 -11.29 7.13
CA ASN A 19 9.88 -10.51 6.81
C ASN A 19 9.85 -9.80 5.44
N LEU A 20 8.66 -9.62 4.86
CA LEU A 20 8.49 -8.84 3.63
C LEU A 20 8.52 -7.34 3.87
N SER A 21 8.49 -6.92 5.13
CA SER A 21 8.47 -5.51 5.52
C SER A 21 9.37 -5.26 6.73
N PRO A 22 10.70 -5.37 6.56
CA PRO A 22 11.64 -5.11 7.66
C PRO A 22 11.43 -3.68 8.19
N LEU A 23 11.61 -3.50 9.49
CA LEU A 23 11.46 -2.22 10.18
C LEU A 23 10.07 -1.56 10.00
N ARG A 24 9.05 -2.33 9.68
CA ARG A 24 7.67 -1.86 9.44
C ARG A 24 7.58 -0.85 8.30
N SER A 25 8.38 -1.06 7.27
CA SER A 25 8.46 -0.18 6.10
C SER A 25 7.29 -0.31 5.11
N GLY A 26 6.47 -1.37 5.25
CA GLY A 26 5.33 -1.61 4.37
C GLY A 26 4.02 -1.03 4.89
N ASN A 27 3.00 -1.06 4.06
CA ASN A 27 1.64 -0.67 4.41
C ASN A 27 0.62 -1.40 3.53
N ILE A 28 -0.61 -1.45 4.02
CA ILE A 28 -1.69 -2.20 3.36
C ILE A 28 -2.93 -1.34 3.29
N SER A 29 -3.63 -1.43 2.17
CA SER A 29 -4.95 -0.85 2.01
C SER A 29 -5.93 -1.78 1.31
N VAL A 30 -7.21 -1.54 1.54
CA VAL A 30 -8.33 -2.27 0.90
C VAL A 30 -9.35 -1.26 0.43
N ARG A 31 -9.77 -1.35 -0.85
CA ARG A 31 -10.83 -0.51 -1.42
C ARG A 31 -12.16 -0.78 -0.73
N THR A 32 -12.87 0.28 -0.43
CA THR A 32 -14.19 0.21 0.18
C THR A 32 -15.08 1.37 -0.29
N GLN A 33 -16.36 1.29 0.08
CA GLN A 33 -17.29 2.42 -0.02
C GLN A 33 -17.89 2.69 1.35
N ILE A 34 -18.01 3.98 1.71
CA ILE A 34 -18.72 4.44 2.90
C ILE A 34 -19.75 5.49 2.45
N ASP A 35 -21.02 5.24 2.73
CA ASP A 35 -22.13 6.12 2.37
C ASP A 35 -22.16 6.49 0.87
N GLY A 36 -21.75 5.54 0.01
CA GLY A 36 -21.66 5.72 -1.43
C GLY A 36 -20.35 6.35 -1.94
N GLU A 37 -19.51 6.86 -1.05
CA GLU A 37 -18.21 7.46 -1.40
C GLU A 37 -17.15 6.36 -1.61
N ASP A 38 -16.55 6.30 -2.82
CA ASP A 38 -15.45 5.37 -3.11
C ASP A 38 -14.17 5.80 -2.40
N GLY A 39 -13.49 4.84 -1.78
CA GLY A 39 -12.28 5.12 -1.04
C GLY A 39 -11.57 3.84 -0.61
N PHE A 40 -10.72 3.95 0.39
CA PHE A 40 -9.98 2.81 0.91
C PHE A 40 -9.67 2.96 2.39
N TYR A 41 -9.63 1.84 3.08
CA TYR A 41 -9.02 1.73 4.39
C TYR A 41 -7.52 1.51 4.24
N ILE A 42 -6.71 2.18 5.06
CA ILE A 42 -5.26 2.08 5.05
C ILE A 42 -4.71 1.98 6.48
N THR A 43 -3.59 1.27 6.64
CA THR A 43 -2.82 1.23 7.87
C THR A 43 -2.42 2.63 8.33
N PRO A 44 -2.42 2.91 9.64
CA PRO A 44 -1.96 4.18 10.19
C PRO A 44 -0.43 4.29 10.17
N SER A 45 0.08 5.49 10.33
CA SER A 45 1.48 5.77 10.60
C SER A 45 1.79 5.59 12.08
N GLY A 46 2.99 5.12 12.40
CA GLY A 46 3.54 5.14 13.77
C GLY A 46 3.03 4.07 14.74
N ILE A 47 2.01 3.28 14.40
CA ILE A 47 1.47 2.22 15.26
C ILE A 47 2.08 0.87 14.86
N LYS A 48 2.51 0.09 15.85
CA LYS A 48 2.95 -1.30 15.61
C LYS A 48 1.78 -2.15 15.15
N TYR A 49 1.98 -2.97 14.12
CA TYR A 49 0.90 -3.78 13.54
C TYR A 49 0.30 -4.78 14.54
N GLU A 50 1.07 -5.26 15.49
CA GLU A 50 0.61 -6.13 16.58
C GLU A 50 -0.44 -5.47 17.47
N ASN A 51 -0.37 -4.13 17.59
CA ASN A 51 -1.23 -3.32 18.45
C ASN A 51 -2.40 -2.68 17.72
N LEU A 52 -2.53 -2.88 16.40
CA LEU A 52 -3.60 -2.28 15.59
C LEU A 52 -4.98 -2.71 16.07
N LYS A 53 -5.86 -1.73 16.17
CA LYS A 53 -7.29 -1.87 16.40
C LYS A 53 -8.08 -1.31 15.22
N GLU A 54 -9.35 -1.63 15.12
CA GLU A 54 -10.21 -1.14 14.03
C GLU A 54 -10.33 0.39 13.99
N GLU A 55 -10.28 1.05 15.15
CA GLU A 55 -10.30 2.51 15.29
C GLU A 55 -9.08 3.20 14.71
N ASP A 56 -7.95 2.49 14.63
CA ASP A 56 -6.70 3.02 14.07
C ASP A 56 -6.68 3.01 12.54
N ILE A 57 -7.54 2.20 11.92
CA ILE A 57 -7.58 2.07 10.46
C ILE A 57 -8.26 3.29 9.86
N VAL A 58 -7.53 4.00 9.01
CA VAL A 58 -7.95 5.26 8.44
C VAL A 58 -8.69 5.05 7.12
N PHE A 59 -9.83 5.72 6.96
CA PHE A 59 -10.51 5.82 5.66
C PHE A 59 -10.05 7.08 4.92
N LEU A 60 -9.71 6.91 3.65
CA LEU A 60 -9.47 8.02 2.72
C LEU A 60 -10.32 7.84 1.47
N SER A 61 -10.92 8.94 1.04
CA SER A 61 -11.72 9.00 -0.18
C SER A 61 -10.84 9.05 -1.43
N ASN A 62 -11.26 8.37 -2.48
CA ASN A 62 -10.64 8.52 -3.81
C ASN A 62 -11.10 9.78 -4.53
N GLU A 63 -12.22 10.36 -4.11
CA GLU A 63 -12.85 11.51 -4.74
C GLU A 63 -12.32 12.84 -4.20
N LYS A 64 -11.73 12.83 -2.99
CA LYS A 64 -11.19 14.02 -2.34
C LYS A 64 -9.71 14.22 -2.64
N GLU A 65 -9.34 15.47 -2.76
CA GLU A 65 -7.94 15.88 -2.76
C GLU A 65 -7.50 16.18 -1.33
N TYR A 66 -6.42 15.52 -0.93
CA TYR A 66 -5.80 15.74 0.36
C TYR A 66 -4.43 16.38 0.14
N ASP A 67 -4.14 17.43 0.89
CA ASP A 67 -2.78 17.88 1.11
C ASP A 67 -2.28 17.41 2.48
N PHE A 68 -0.99 17.50 2.70
CA PHE A 68 -0.36 17.08 3.94
C PHE A 68 -0.93 17.83 5.16
N LEU A 69 -1.16 19.13 5.02
CA LEU A 69 -1.67 19.98 6.10
C LEU A 69 -3.12 19.62 6.44
N LYS A 70 -3.96 19.35 5.45
CA LYS A 70 -5.36 18.95 5.67
C LYS A 70 -5.44 17.63 6.44
N ILE A 71 -4.65 16.64 6.06
CA ILE A 71 -4.60 15.35 6.78
C ILE A 71 -4.09 15.56 8.20
N PHE A 72 -3.00 16.28 8.37
CA PHE A 72 -2.42 16.55 9.69
C PHE A 72 -3.41 17.26 10.61
N ASN A 73 -4.08 18.32 10.11
CA ASN A 73 -5.05 19.10 10.89
C ASN A 73 -6.37 18.36 11.14
N SER A 74 -6.70 17.35 10.35
CA SER A 74 -7.91 16.53 10.56
C SER A 74 -7.81 15.54 11.72
N GLY A 75 -6.62 15.36 12.28
CA GLY A 75 -6.34 14.31 13.28
C GLY A 75 -6.25 12.89 12.70
N LEU A 76 -6.41 12.75 11.37
CA LEU A 76 -6.18 11.48 10.69
C LEU A 76 -4.67 11.19 10.63
N ASN A 77 -4.30 9.94 10.82
CA ASN A 77 -2.90 9.53 10.80
C ASN A 77 -2.69 8.32 9.86
N PRO A 78 -2.99 8.45 8.55
CA PRO A 78 -2.74 7.37 7.61
C PRO A 78 -1.23 7.12 7.43
N SER A 79 -0.86 5.97 6.86
CA SER A 79 0.49 5.74 6.37
C SER A 79 0.99 6.93 5.55
N SER A 80 2.25 7.31 5.71
CA SER A 80 2.86 8.42 4.95
C SER A 80 2.81 8.22 3.43
N GLU A 81 2.63 6.97 2.99
CA GLU A 81 2.58 6.58 1.57
C GLU A 81 1.14 6.49 1.02
N TRP A 82 0.14 7.00 1.74
CA TRP A 82 -1.26 6.95 1.33
C TRP A 82 -1.51 7.48 -0.10
N ARG A 83 -0.68 8.42 -0.58
CA ARG A 83 -0.81 9.00 -1.93
C ARG A 83 -0.59 7.96 -3.02
N PHE A 84 0.39 7.05 -2.86
CA PHE A 84 0.61 5.95 -3.81
C PHE A 84 -0.63 5.07 -3.90
N HIS A 85 -1.24 4.76 -2.77
CA HIS A 85 -2.46 3.96 -2.75
C HIS A 85 -3.62 4.67 -3.43
N GLN A 86 -3.83 5.96 -3.13
CA GLN A 86 -4.89 6.75 -3.75
C GLN A 86 -4.70 6.84 -5.26
N ASP A 87 -3.49 7.12 -5.73
CA ASP A 87 -3.17 7.23 -7.16
C ASP A 87 -3.41 5.90 -7.89
N ILE A 88 -3.02 4.77 -7.29
CA ILE A 88 -3.30 3.46 -7.85
C ILE A 88 -4.81 3.22 -7.93
N TYR A 89 -5.57 3.49 -6.87
CA TYR A 89 -7.02 3.30 -6.88
C TYR A 89 -7.75 4.22 -7.87
N LYS A 90 -7.29 5.45 -8.04
CA LYS A 90 -7.84 6.38 -9.05
C LYS A 90 -7.61 5.88 -10.47
N ASN A 91 -6.43 5.35 -10.77
CA ASN A 91 -6.02 4.96 -12.11
C ASN A 91 -6.35 3.49 -12.45
N LYS A 92 -6.55 2.64 -11.44
CA LYS A 92 -6.84 1.20 -11.58
C LYS A 92 -8.09 0.82 -10.80
N ARG A 93 -9.24 0.95 -11.45
CA ARG A 93 -10.55 0.69 -10.80
C ARG A 93 -10.73 -0.78 -10.39
N GLU A 94 -10.06 -1.70 -11.06
CA GLU A 94 -10.05 -3.13 -10.76
C GLU A 94 -9.25 -3.48 -9.50
N ALA A 95 -8.35 -2.61 -9.05
CA ALA A 95 -7.56 -2.84 -7.83
C ALA A 95 -8.49 -2.86 -6.59
N LYS A 96 -8.49 -3.97 -5.87
CA LYS A 96 -9.31 -4.17 -4.66
C LYS A 96 -8.52 -4.01 -3.38
N ALA A 97 -7.23 -4.30 -3.42
CA ALA A 97 -6.32 -4.16 -2.30
C ALA A 97 -4.91 -3.82 -2.82
N ILE A 98 -4.12 -3.17 -1.99
CA ILE A 98 -2.73 -2.84 -2.27
C ILE A 98 -1.89 -3.26 -1.07
N VAL A 99 -0.82 -3.99 -1.34
CA VAL A 99 0.21 -4.35 -0.36
C VAL A 99 1.52 -3.73 -0.83
N HIS A 100 2.00 -2.77 -0.07
CA HIS A 100 3.31 -2.18 -0.26
C HIS A 100 4.31 -2.85 0.68
N ALA A 101 5.40 -3.35 0.15
CA ALA A 101 6.40 -4.10 0.90
C ALA A 101 7.82 -3.73 0.46
N HIS A 102 8.77 -3.86 1.38
CA HIS A 102 10.20 -3.65 1.15
C HIS A 102 10.96 -4.95 1.43
N SER A 103 10.68 -6.02 0.68
CA SER A 103 11.44 -7.24 0.86
C SER A 103 12.92 -7.00 0.60
N THR A 104 13.79 -7.57 1.45
CA THR A 104 15.23 -7.27 1.45
C THR A 104 15.87 -7.45 0.07
N HIS A 105 15.57 -8.55 -0.60
CA HIS A 105 16.16 -8.84 -1.91
C HIS A 105 15.62 -7.92 -3.02
N ALA A 106 14.31 -7.67 -3.05
CA ALA A 106 13.72 -6.76 -4.04
C ALA A 106 14.24 -5.34 -3.85
N THR A 107 14.33 -4.88 -2.61
CA THR A 107 14.89 -3.57 -2.27
C THR A 107 16.36 -3.46 -2.67
N ALA A 108 17.17 -4.48 -2.38
CA ALA A 108 18.58 -4.50 -2.78
C ALA A 108 18.73 -4.43 -4.31
N ILE A 109 17.94 -5.20 -5.07
CA ILE A 109 17.99 -5.17 -6.53
C ILE A 109 17.55 -3.80 -7.06
N SER A 110 16.52 -3.19 -6.49
CA SER A 110 16.01 -1.88 -6.93
C SER A 110 17.06 -0.76 -6.83
N THR A 111 17.99 -0.85 -5.87
CA THR A 111 19.09 0.15 -5.74
C THR A 111 20.03 0.16 -6.93
N HIS A 112 20.14 -0.94 -7.67
CA HIS A 112 20.97 -1.01 -8.87
C HIS A 112 20.37 -0.29 -10.08
N ARG A 113 19.11 0.14 -10.03
CA ARG A 113 18.39 0.82 -11.13
C ARG A 113 18.47 0.07 -12.46
N LYS A 114 18.48 -1.25 -12.40
CA LYS A 114 18.49 -2.14 -13.58
C LYS A 114 17.23 -2.96 -13.61
N PRO A 115 16.69 -3.27 -14.80
CA PRO A 115 15.58 -4.19 -14.91
C PRO A 115 16.01 -5.60 -14.42
N ILE A 116 15.04 -6.35 -13.89
CA ILE A 116 15.27 -7.75 -13.52
C ILE A 116 15.33 -8.55 -14.82
N PRO A 117 16.46 -9.23 -15.13
CA PRO A 117 16.57 -10.03 -16.34
C PRO A 117 15.64 -11.25 -16.26
N PRO A 118 15.16 -11.76 -17.39
CA PRO A 118 14.27 -12.92 -17.45
C PRO A 118 15.07 -14.22 -17.18
N PHE A 119 15.39 -14.50 -15.92
CA PHE A 119 16.20 -15.65 -15.52
C PHE A 119 15.39 -16.88 -15.09
N HIS A 120 14.06 -16.77 -15.02
CA HIS A 120 13.19 -17.86 -14.56
C HIS A 120 11.82 -17.79 -15.26
N TYR A 121 11.24 -18.96 -15.61
CA TYR A 121 9.96 -19.00 -16.32
C TYR A 121 8.81 -18.31 -15.58
N MET A 122 8.85 -18.28 -14.25
CA MET A 122 7.85 -17.55 -13.43
C MET A 122 7.82 -16.04 -13.73
N ILE A 123 8.90 -15.47 -14.24
CA ILE A 123 8.92 -14.07 -14.65
C ILE A 123 7.94 -13.82 -15.79
N ALA A 124 7.75 -14.78 -16.70
CA ALA A 124 6.77 -14.67 -17.78
C ALA A 124 5.33 -14.54 -17.24
N LEU A 125 5.01 -15.19 -16.12
CA LEU A 125 3.72 -15.03 -15.43
C LEU A 125 3.58 -13.67 -14.74
N MET A 126 4.70 -13.08 -14.34
CA MET A 126 4.75 -11.81 -13.64
C MET A 126 4.89 -10.62 -14.61
N LEU A 127 5.23 -10.85 -15.88
CA LEU A 127 5.45 -9.77 -16.87
C LEU A 127 4.24 -8.87 -17.06
N SER A 128 3.03 -9.38 -16.90
CA SER A 128 1.82 -8.54 -16.87
C SER A 128 1.75 -7.66 -15.61
N LEU A 129 2.48 -8.02 -14.55
CA LEU A 129 2.57 -7.31 -13.28
C LEU A 129 3.83 -6.43 -13.21
N ILE A 130 4.88 -6.74 -13.98
CA ILE A 130 6.14 -5.97 -14.02
C ILE A 130 5.93 -4.58 -14.62
N HIS A 131 4.98 -4.39 -15.50
CA HIS A 131 4.57 -3.05 -15.95
C HIS A 131 3.96 -2.18 -14.83
N ILE A 132 3.71 -2.74 -13.66
CA ILE A 132 3.19 -2.05 -12.48
C ILE A 132 4.33 -1.58 -11.56
N SER A 133 5.53 -2.12 -11.73
CA SER A 133 6.73 -1.79 -10.95
C SER A 133 7.84 -1.16 -11.79
N GLU A 134 7.49 -0.29 -12.75
CA GLU A 134 8.53 0.57 -13.30
C GLU A 134 9.14 1.38 -12.15
N PRO A 135 10.47 1.33 -11.96
CA PRO A 135 11.12 2.24 -11.04
C PRO A 135 10.74 3.66 -11.48
N THR A 136 10.19 4.42 -10.57
CA THR A 136 9.84 5.82 -10.79
C THR A 136 10.98 6.48 -11.56
N ARG A 137 10.71 6.96 -12.79
CA ARG A 137 11.68 7.74 -13.56
C ARG A 137 12.22 8.84 -12.65
N PRO A 138 13.54 8.99 -12.55
CA PRO A 138 14.07 10.17 -11.90
C PRO A 138 13.51 11.39 -12.65
N TYR A 139 12.89 12.28 -11.92
CA TYR A 139 12.53 13.59 -12.44
C TYR A 139 13.81 14.22 -13.00
N SER A 140 13.86 14.34 -14.30
CA SER A 140 14.87 15.17 -14.98
C SER A 140 14.53 16.64 -14.79
#